data_1ca96aa8b6c520493809a46759d908b1
#
_entry.id   1ca96aa8b6c520493809a46759d908b1
#
_cell.length_a   1.000
_cell.length_b   1.000
_cell.length_c   1.000
_cell.angle_alpha   90.00
_cell.angle_beta   90.00
_cell.angle_gamma   90.00
#
_symmetry.space_group_name_H-M   'P 1'
#
loop_
_entity.id
_entity.type
_entity.pdbx_description
1 polymer ?
#
loop_
_entity_poly.entity_id
_entity_poly.type
_entity_poly.pdbx_seq_one_letter_code
_entity_poly.pdbx_strand_id
1 'polypeptide(L)'
;MRFLDADAVAALGPAGAVRAITAALRGGLDPAADPPRAAVGLSHGQFLLMPSETPAAAGVKVATVAPDNPARGLPRIQAAYLLFDRETLALRAVLDGTALTTLRTPAVSIAAVLPALPDRPLRVAVVGAGPQATGHVATLAAVRPLAGVTHLVRDPSRTPLEAVRLGSADADEALRAADVVVCATSARSPVFDSSLLRDDAVVVAVGSHEPDARELDAPLLGRAIVVVEDVATALREAGDVVLAIAEGALTAADLVPVRDLVTGAVPPPADRPLVFKSVGMSWQDLVVAAAVVESD
;
A
#
# COMPACT_ATOMS: atom_id res chain seq x y z
N MET A 1 -26.41 -1.59 14.89
CA MET A 1 -24.94 -1.42 14.92
C MET A 1 -24.31 -2.80 15.06
N ARG A 2 -23.36 -3.14 14.17
CA ARG A 2 -22.63 -4.41 14.15
C ARG A 2 -21.20 -4.16 14.64
N PHE A 3 -20.60 -5.14 15.30
CA PHE A 3 -19.18 -5.13 15.62
C PHE A 3 -18.51 -6.26 14.84
N LEU A 4 -17.52 -5.93 14.02
CA LEU A 4 -16.80 -6.85 13.15
C LEU A 4 -15.34 -6.89 13.61
N ASP A 5 -14.96 -8.00 14.20
CA ASP A 5 -13.60 -8.25 14.68
C ASP A 5 -12.63 -8.57 13.53
N ALA A 6 -11.40 -8.91 13.88
CA ALA A 6 -10.35 -9.20 12.90
C ALA A 6 -10.69 -10.38 11.98
N ASP A 7 -11.34 -11.41 12.49
CA ASP A 7 -11.71 -12.59 11.72
C ASP A 7 -12.84 -12.28 10.72
N ALA A 8 -13.83 -11.49 11.15
CA ALA A 8 -14.91 -11.01 10.29
C ALA A 8 -14.36 -10.11 9.16
N VAL A 9 -13.40 -9.23 9.46
CA VAL A 9 -12.73 -8.41 8.42
C VAL A 9 -11.92 -9.30 7.48
N ALA A 10 -11.19 -10.29 7.99
CA ALA A 10 -10.37 -11.18 7.17
C ALA A 10 -11.19 -12.11 6.27
N ALA A 11 -12.46 -12.37 6.60
CA ALA A 11 -13.35 -13.25 5.84
C ALA A 11 -13.62 -12.76 4.39
N LEU A 12 -13.55 -11.44 4.13
CA LEU A 12 -13.61 -10.89 2.76
C LEU A 12 -12.49 -11.45 1.87
N GLY A 13 -11.35 -11.74 2.45
CA GLY A 13 -10.15 -12.24 1.81
C GLY A 13 -9.46 -11.24 0.88
N PRO A 14 -8.17 -11.49 0.56
CA PRO A 14 -7.36 -10.59 -0.28
C PRO A 14 -7.97 -10.35 -1.66
N ALA A 15 -8.43 -11.40 -2.35
CA ALA A 15 -9.03 -11.27 -3.68
C ALA A 15 -10.35 -10.47 -3.64
N GLY A 16 -11.14 -10.59 -2.56
CA GLY A 16 -12.35 -9.79 -2.34
C GLY A 16 -12.01 -8.30 -2.21
N ALA A 17 -11.01 -7.98 -1.41
CA ALA A 17 -10.55 -6.61 -1.23
C ALA A 17 -9.98 -5.99 -2.52
N VAL A 18 -9.19 -6.75 -3.30
CA VAL A 18 -8.70 -6.29 -4.63
C VAL A 18 -9.88 -5.99 -5.58
N ARG A 19 -10.89 -6.87 -5.61
CA ARG A 19 -12.09 -6.64 -6.45
C ARG A 19 -12.84 -5.39 -6.02
N ALA A 20 -13.03 -5.16 -4.71
CA ALA A 20 -13.72 -3.99 -4.18
C ALA A 20 -13.00 -2.69 -4.57
N ILE A 21 -11.68 -2.60 -4.37
CA ILE A 21 -10.84 -1.46 -4.77
C ILE A 21 -10.94 -1.22 -6.28
N THR A 22 -10.76 -2.28 -7.09
CA THR A 22 -10.80 -2.17 -8.55
C THR A 22 -12.18 -1.70 -9.04
N ALA A 23 -13.26 -2.24 -8.46
CA ALA A 23 -14.62 -1.86 -8.80
C ALA A 23 -14.92 -0.40 -8.44
N ALA A 24 -14.46 0.08 -7.28
CA ALA A 24 -14.63 1.46 -6.86
C ALA A 24 -13.94 2.44 -7.83
N LEU A 25 -12.67 2.20 -8.18
CA LEU A 25 -11.93 3.04 -9.13
C LEU A 25 -12.56 3.05 -10.52
N ARG A 26 -12.96 1.88 -11.05
CA ARG A 26 -13.67 1.75 -12.33
C ARG A 26 -15.06 2.33 -12.30
N GLY A 27 -15.71 2.32 -11.13
CA GLY A 27 -17.03 2.92 -10.90
C GLY A 27 -17.02 4.44 -10.77
N GLY A 28 -15.85 5.08 -10.92
CA GLY A 28 -15.73 6.53 -10.94
C GLY A 28 -15.30 7.16 -9.61
N LEU A 29 -14.90 6.36 -8.61
CA LEU A 29 -14.29 6.92 -7.41
C LEU A 29 -13.05 7.74 -7.80
N ASP A 30 -13.01 8.97 -7.30
CA ASP A 30 -11.89 9.88 -7.51
C ASP A 30 -11.10 10.03 -6.19
N PRO A 31 -9.89 9.46 -6.09
CA PRO A 31 -9.06 9.61 -4.91
C PRO A 31 -8.74 11.07 -4.53
N ALA A 32 -8.70 11.99 -5.51
CA ALA A 32 -8.43 13.40 -5.27
C ALA A 32 -9.56 14.11 -4.50
N ALA A 33 -10.78 13.57 -4.53
CA ALA A 33 -11.93 14.10 -3.78
C ALA A 33 -11.94 13.68 -2.30
N ASP A 34 -11.06 12.75 -1.90
CA ASP A 34 -11.02 12.22 -0.53
C ASP A 34 -10.49 13.29 0.45
N PRO A 35 -11.16 13.51 1.60
CA PRO A 35 -10.69 14.48 2.57
C PRO A 35 -9.30 14.15 3.10
N PRO A 36 -8.44 15.14 3.37
CA PRO A 36 -7.13 14.89 3.95
C PRO A 36 -7.27 14.32 5.36
N ARG A 37 -6.33 13.44 5.75
CA ARG A 37 -6.24 12.95 7.11
C ARG A 37 -5.91 14.11 8.08
N ALA A 38 -6.47 14.05 9.31
CA ALA A 38 -6.15 14.97 10.37
C ALA A 38 -5.34 14.27 11.46
N ALA A 39 -4.23 14.88 11.88
CA ALA A 39 -3.44 14.42 13.02
C ALA A 39 -3.73 15.30 14.23
N VAL A 40 -4.09 14.69 15.37
CA VAL A 40 -4.38 15.37 16.63
C VAL A 40 -3.40 14.87 17.67
N GLY A 41 -2.50 15.76 18.13
CA GLY A 41 -1.48 15.43 19.14
C GLY A 41 -2.10 15.12 20.50
N LEU A 42 -1.54 14.12 21.18
CA LEU A 42 -1.87 13.69 22.54
C LEU A 42 -0.60 13.61 23.37
N SER A 43 -0.71 13.52 24.70
CA SER A 43 0.44 13.44 25.62
C SER A 43 1.40 12.27 25.35
N HIS A 44 0.89 11.15 24.83
CA HIS A 44 1.67 9.94 24.59
C HIS A 44 1.61 9.45 23.13
N GLY A 45 1.34 10.35 22.19
CA GLY A 45 1.23 10.04 20.78
C GLY A 45 0.26 10.94 20.05
N GLN A 46 -0.49 10.38 19.09
CA GLN A 46 -1.48 11.14 18.33
C GLN A 46 -2.64 10.26 17.86
N PHE A 47 -3.79 10.90 17.60
CA PHE A 47 -4.82 10.35 16.73
C PHE A 47 -4.54 10.71 15.29
N LEU A 48 -4.79 9.75 14.38
CA LEU A 48 -4.99 9.98 12.96
C LEU A 48 -6.46 9.73 12.64
N LEU A 49 -7.15 10.77 12.23
CA LEU A 49 -8.53 10.72 11.78
C LEU A 49 -8.55 10.72 10.26
N MET A 50 -9.10 9.68 9.68
CA MET A 50 -9.10 9.45 8.24
C MET A 50 -10.54 9.29 7.74
N PRO A 51 -11.26 10.42 7.56
CA PRO A 51 -12.64 10.39 7.05
C PRO A 51 -12.66 10.15 5.55
N SER A 52 -13.75 9.56 5.06
CA SER A 52 -14.02 9.37 3.63
C SER A 52 -15.52 9.23 3.37
N GLU A 53 -15.94 9.58 2.17
CA GLU A 53 -17.33 9.43 1.70
C GLU A 53 -17.33 8.91 0.26
N THR A 54 -18.26 7.99 -0.02
CA THR A 54 -18.60 7.51 -1.36
C THR A 54 -20.12 7.61 -1.56
N PRO A 55 -20.63 7.43 -2.79
CA PRO A 55 -22.09 7.36 -2.98
C PRO A 55 -22.80 6.27 -2.15
N ALA A 56 -22.08 5.26 -1.67
CA ALA A 56 -22.66 4.12 -0.95
C ALA A 56 -22.59 4.27 0.59
N ALA A 57 -21.57 4.97 1.12
CA ALA A 57 -21.33 5.02 2.56
C ALA A 57 -20.45 6.21 2.94
N ALA A 58 -20.45 6.55 4.23
CA ALA A 58 -19.45 7.42 4.86
C ALA A 58 -18.70 6.65 5.96
N GLY A 59 -17.48 7.04 6.26
CA GLY A 59 -16.74 6.36 7.31
C GLY A 59 -15.54 7.15 7.80
N VAL A 60 -14.99 6.70 8.94
CA VAL A 60 -13.76 7.27 9.48
C VAL A 60 -12.93 6.19 10.15
N LYS A 61 -11.65 6.11 9.78
CA LYS A 61 -10.68 5.37 10.58
C LYS A 61 -10.15 6.26 11.68
N VAL A 62 -10.23 5.80 12.90
CA VAL A 62 -9.58 6.39 14.07
C VAL A 62 -8.39 5.52 14.40
N ALA A 63 -7.19 5.98 14.07
CA ALA A 63 -5.96 5.28 14.41
C ALA A 63 -5.20 6.03 15.50
N THR A 64 -4.52 5.29 16.38
CA THR A 64 -3.58 5.84 17.35
C THR A 64 -2.15 5.53 16.91
N VAL A 65 -1.24 6.48 17.05
CA VAL A 65 0.19 6.26 16.92
C VAL A 65 0.83 6.60 18.27
N ALA A 66 1.28 5.55 18.96
CA ALA A 66 1.91 5.64 20.28
C ALA A 66 3.35 5.10 20.20
N PRO A 67 4.37 5.98 20.03
CA PRO A 67 5.76 5.60 19.77
C PRO A 67 6.36 4.68 20.83
N ASP A 68 5.96 4.85 22.10
CA ASP A 68 6.52 4.13 23.23
C ASP A 68 5.86 2.77 23.51
N ASN A 69 4.77 2.45 22.83
CA ASN A 69 4.03 1.19 23.03
C ASN A 69 4.89 -0.07 22.82
N PRO A 70 5.81 -0.15 21.83
CA PRO A 70 6.65 -1.33 21.64
C PRO A 70 7.49 -1.69 22.87
N ALA A 71 7.96 -0.70 23.64
CA ALA A 71 8.69 -0.93 24.88
C ALA A 71 7.81 -1.55 26.00
N ARG A 72 6.46 -1.49 25.83
CA ARG A 72 5.46 -2.07 26.74
C ARG A 72 4.83 -3.35 26.19
N GLY A 73 5.34 -3.90 25.10
CA GLY A 73 4.80 -5.07 24.43
C GLY A 73 3.48 -4.83 23.69
N LEU A 74 3.12 -3.56 23.41
CA LEU A 74 1.90 -3.16 22.71
C LEU A 74 2.21 -2.69 21.29
N PRO A 75 1.27 -2.83 20.34
CA PRO A 75 1.42 -2.28 19.00
C PRO A 75 1.61 -0.75 19.01
N ARG A 76 2.55 -0.26 18.18
CA ARG A 76 2.75 1.19 17.98
C ARG A 76 1.51 1.86 17.38
N ILE A 77 0.79 1.14 16.50
CA ILE A 77 -0.41 1.62 15.81
C ILE A 77 -1.56 0.68 16.13
N GLN A 78 -2.69 1.24 16.51
CA GLN A 78 -3.95 0.54 16.71
C GLN A 78 -5.06 1.36 16.04
N ALA A 79 -6.13 0.71 15.59
CA ALA A 79 -7.19 1.44 14.89
C ALA A 79 -8.55 0.77 15.07
N ALA A 80 -9.59 1.60 15.03
CA ALA A 80 -10.98 1.23 14.79
C ALA A 80 -11.49 1.94 13.54
N TYR A 81 -12.40 1.29 12.81
CA TYR A 81 -13.09 1.90 11.68
C TYR A 81 -14.58 2.02 11.99
N LEU A 82 -15.13 3.21 11.80
CA LEU A 82 -16.54 3.50 11.99
C LEU A 82 -17.20 3.67 10.61
N LEU A 83 -18.15 2.81 10.27
CA LEU A 83 -18.92 2.87 9.03
C LEU A 83 -20.32 3.40 9.31
N PHE A 84 -20.71 4.42 8.55
CA PHE A 84 -21.98 5.12 8.68
C PHE A 84 -22.84 4.95 7.42
N ASP A 85 -24.14 5.04 7.61
CA ASP A 85 -25.07 5.26 6.52
C ASP A 85 -24.84 6.66 5.93
N ARG A 86 -24.79 6.76 4.61
CA ARG A 86 -24.44 8.01 3.94
C ARG A 86 -25.47 9.13 4.15
N GLU A 87 -26.75 8.79 4.12
CA GLU A 87 -27.85 9.78 4.13
C GLU A 87 -28.18 10.26 5.54
N THR A 88 -28.21 9.31 6.48
CA THR A 88 -28.65 9.56 7.85
C THR A 88 -27.50 9.76 8.82
N LEU A 89 -26.29 9.42 8.43
CA LEU A 89 -25.08 9.32 9.27
C LEU A 89 -25.28 8.43 10.50
N ALA A 90 -26.23 7.51 10.44
CA ALA A 90 -26.42 6.51 11.47
C ALA A 90 -25.24 5.51 11.46
N LEU A 91 -24.68 5.21 12.62
CA LEU A 91 -23.61 4.22 12.75
C LEU A 91 -24.10 2.81 12.39
N ARG A 92 -23.57 2.24 11.32
CA ARG A 92 -23.89 0.89 10.81
C ARG A 92 -23.03 -0.19 11.44
N ALA A 93 -21.72 0.04 11.47
CA ALA A 93 -20.77 -0.95 11.96
C ALA A 93 -19.51 -0.29 12.58
N VAL A 94 -18.87 -1.02 13.49
CA VAL A 94 -17.52 -0.77 13.98
C VAL A 94 -16.67 -1.97 13.59
N LEU A 95 -15.56 -1.74 12.89
CA LEU A 95 -14.65 -2.79 12.42
C LEU A 95 -13.30 -2.68 13.11
N ASP A 96 -12.60 -3.81 13.25
CA ASP A 96 -11.17 -3.80 13.59
C ASP A 96 -10.38 -3.07 12.50
N GLY A 97 -9.92 -1.85 12.82
CA GLY A 97 -9.22 -0.99 11.88
C GLY A 97 -7.80 -1.44 11.59
N THR A 98 -7.19 -2.24 12.46
CA THR A 98 -5.86 -2.83 12.27
C THR A 98 -5.93 -3.95 11.23
N ALA A 99 -6.89 -4.87 11.39
CA ALA A 99 -7.16 -5.91 10.41
C ALA A 99 -7.55 -5.32 9.04
N LEU A 100 -8.42 -4.29 9.05
CA LEU A 100 -8.82 -3.57 7.85
C LEU A 100 -7.61 -2.96 7.13
N THR A 101 -6.69 -2.30 7.86
CA THR A 101 -5.47 -1.73 7.28
C THR A 101 -4.56 -2.81 6.70
N THR A 102 -4.44 -3.95 7.38
CA THR A 102 -3.63 -5.09 6.91
C THR A 102 -4.19 -5.69 5.62
N LEU A 103 -5.50 -5.69 5.45
CA LEU A 103 -6.19 -6.22 4.27
C LEU A 103 -6.19 -5.21 3.10
N ARG A 104 -6.54 -3.92 3.35
CA ARG A 104 -6.74 -2.93 2.27
C ARG A 104 -5.43 -2.42 1.65
N THR A 105 -4.33 -2.38 2.41
CA THR A 105 -3.07 -1.83 1.90
C THR A 105 -2.47 -2.71 0.79
N PRO A 106 -2.32 -4.03 0.97
CA PRO A 106 -1.94 -4.89 -0.15
C PRO A 106 -2.99 -4.88 -1.27
N ALA A 107 -4.27 -4.79 -0.93
CA ALA A 107 -5.34 -4.81 -1.94
C ALA A 107 -5.25 -3.61 -2.89
N VAL A 108 -5.03 -2.39 -2.40
CA VAL A 108 -4.85 -1.22 -3.28
C VAL A 108 -3.58 -1.33 -4.10
N SER A 109 -2.47 -1.80 -3.51
CA SER A 109 -1.20 -2.00 -4.21
C SER A 109 -1.37 -2.95 -5.39
N ILE A 110 -2.00 -4.09 -5.15
CA ILE A 110 -2.16 -5.11 -6.19
C ILE A 110 -3.21 -4.68 -7.22
N ALA A 111 -4.31 -4.03 -6.82
CA ALA A 111 -5.27 -3.45 -7.77
C ALA A 111 -4.61 -2.43 -8.70
N ALA A 112 -3.70 -1.60 -8.16
CA ALA A 112 -2.96 -0.61 -8.91
C ALA A 112 -2.07 -1.23 -9.99
N VAL A 113 -1.30 -2.28 -9.63
CA VAL A 113 -0.30 -2.86 -10.54
C VAL A 113 -0.82 -4.01 -11.39
N LEU A 114 -2.00 -4.56 -11.08
CA LEU A 114 -2.57 -5.72 -11.78
C LEU A 114 -2.63 -5.59 -13.30
N PRO A 115 -2.91 -4.41 -13.89
CA PRO A 115 -2.89 -4.23 -15.35
C PRO A 115 -1.50 -4.41 -15.99
N ALA A 116 -0.43 -4.21 -15.23
CA ALA A 116 0.96 -4.33 -15.70
C ALA A 116 1.60 -5.69 -15.43
N LEU A 117 0.95 -6.57 -14.66
CA LEU A 117 1.50 -7.88 -14.34
C LEU A 117 1.43 -8.83 -15.54
N PRO A 118 2.51 -9.56 -15.86
CA PRO A 118 2.49 -10.54 -16.95
C PRO A 118 1.53 -11.71 -16.64
N ASP A 119 0.99 -12.30 -17.71
CA ASP A 119 0.07 -13.45 -17.60
C ASP A 119 0.85 -14.77 -17.52
N ARG A 120 1.65 -14.92 -16.49
CA ARG A 120 2.43 -16.11 -16.14
C ARG A 120 2.72 -16.13 -14.64
N PRO A 121 3.17 -17.26 -14.06
CA PRO A 121 3.60 -17.29 -12.67
C PRO A 121 4.71 -16.25 -12.37
N LEU A 122 4.55 -15.48 -11.29
CA LEU A 122 5.39 -14.35 -10.93
C LEU A 122 6.54 -14.75 -10.00
N ARG A 123 7.72 -14.18 -10.22
CA ARG A 123 8.81 -14.16 -9.26
C ARG A 123 8.73 -12.87 -8.46
N VAL A 124 8.68 -12.99 -7.15
CA VAL A 124 8.45 -11.85 -6.24
C VAL A 124 9.63 -11.70 -5.29
N ALA A 125 10.23 -10.52 -5.27
CA ALA A 125 11.17 -10.11 -4.23
C ALA A 125 10.45 -9.18 -3.25
N VAL A 126 10.57 -9.44 -1.95
CA VAL A 126 9.87 -8.67 -0.91
C VAL A 126 10.89 -8.11 0.06
N VAL A 127 11.08 -6.80 0.04
CA VAL A 127 11.96 -6.12 0.99
C VAL A 127 11.17 -5.84 2.27
N GLY A 128 11.43 -6.66 3.29
CA GLY A 128 10.72 -6.66 4.56
C GLY A 128 10.15 -8.03 4.93
N ALA A 129 9.76 -8.18 6.21
CA ALA A 129 9.20 -9.41 6.77
C ALA A 129 8.04 -9.13 7.76
N GLY A 130 7.53 -7.90 7.76
CA GLY A 130 6.42 -7.49 8.61
C GLY A 130 5.04 -7.83 8.01
N PRO A 131 3.94 -7.49 8.73
CA PRO A 131 2.57 -7.80 8.27
C PRO A 131 2.24 -7.27 6.87
N GLN A 132 2.76 -6.11 6.49
CA GLN A 132 2.55 -5.58 5.14
C GLN A 132 3.30 -6.40 4.09
N ALA A 133 4.52 -6.83 4.36
CA ALA A 133 5.30 -7.69 3.45
C ALA A 133 4.56 -9.03 3.19
N THR A 134 4.15 -9.72 4.25
CA THR A 134 3.41 -10.99 4.14
C THR A 134 2.02 -10.81 3.53
N GLY A 135 1.33 -9.70 3.85
CA GLY A 135 0.03 -9.36 3.28
C GLY A 135 0.08 -9.14 1.75
N HIS A 136 1.13 -8.49 1.24
CA HIS A 136 1.31 -8.30 -0.21
C HIS A 136 1.55 -9.63 -0.92
N VAL A 137 2.36 -10.53 -0.34
CA VAL A 137 2.56 -11.89 -0.89
C VAL A 137 1.24 -12.65 -0.95
N ALA A 138 0.47 -12.66 0.15
CA ALA A 138 -0.82 -13.34 0.21
C ALA A 138 -1.82 -12.77 -0.82
N THR A 139 -1.80 -11.43 -1.01
CA THR A 139 -2.70 -10.77 -1.95
C THR A 139 -2.30 -11.04 -3.40
N LEU A 140 -1.02 -11.02 -3.74
CA LEU A 140 -0.53 -11.43 -5.06
C LEU A 140 -0.92 -12.89 -5.34
N ALA A 141 -0.66 -13.80 -4.40
CA ALA A 141 -0.98 -15.22 -4.55
C ALA A 141 -2.49 -15.49 -4.75
N ALA A 142 -3.34 -14.62 -4.18
CA ALA A 142 -4.80 -14.73 -4.34
C ALA A 142 -5.31 -14.32 -5.73
N VAL A 143 -4.52 -13.61 -6.52
CA VAL A 143 -4.93 -13.07 -7.84
C VAL A 143 -4.03 -13.51 -9.00
N ARG A 144 -2.82 -14.02 -8.72
CA ARG A 144 -1.85 -14.53 -9.73
C ARG A 144 -1.06 -15.70 -9.16
N PRO A 145 -0.75 -16.72 -9.96
CA PRO A 145 0.20 -17.75 -9.57
C PRO A 145 1.58 -17.16 -9.28
N LEU A 146 2.26 -17.66 -8.26
CA LEU A 146 3.63 -17.28 -7.93
C LEU A 146 4.59 -18.43 -8.31
N ALA A 147 5.68 -18.10 -9.02
CA ALA A 147 6.77 -19.01 -9.33
C ALA A 147 7.78 -19.13 -8.18
N GLY A 148 7.86 -18.07 -7.36
CA GLY A 148 8.73 -18.03 -6.19
C GLY A 148 8.62 -16.69 -5.46
N VAL A 149 8.92 -16.71 -4.17
CA VAL A 149 8.95 -15.54 -3.29
C VAL A 149 10.26 -15.55 -2.54
N THR A 150 11.00 -14.43 -2.58
CA THR A 150 12.23 -14.25 -1.80
C THR A 150 12.07 -13.03 -0.89
N HIS A 151 12.08 -13.24 0.42
CA HIS A 151 12.12 -12.16 1.40
C HIS A 151 13.54 -11.63 1.55
N LEU A 152 13.71 -10.31 1.43
CA LEU A 152 14.97 -9.60 1.57
C LEU A 152 14.93 -8.76 2.84
N VAL A 153 15.85 -9.01 3.77
CA VAL A 153 15.89 -8.34 5.07
C VAL A 153 17.31 -7.94 5.47
N ARG A 154 17.44 -6.95 6.32
CA ARG A 154 18.77 -6.54 6.84
C ARG A 154 19.43 -7.62 7.70
N ASP A 155 18.61 -8.33 8.48
CA ASP A 155 19.09 -9.38 9.38
C ASP A 155 18.11 -10.57 9.36
N PRO A 156 18.46 -11.66 8.64
CA PRO A 156 17.61 -12.86 8.55
C PRO A 156 17.34 -13.53 9.91
N SER A 157 18.22 -13.39 10.89
CA SER A 157 18.03 -13.99 12.20
C SER A 157 16.87 -13.37 13.02
N ARG A 158 16.34 -12.23 12.59
CA ARG A 158 15.27 -11.48 13.28
C ARG A 158 13.88 -11.75 12.71
N THR A 159 13.73 -12.70 11.81
CA THR A 159 12.44 -13.09 11.25
C THR A 159 12.30 -14.61 11.27
N PRO A 160 11.09 -15.14 11.51
CA PRO A 160 10.83 -16.57 11.36
C PRO A 160 10.67 -17.00 9.90
N LEU A 161 10.62 -16.06 8.95
CA LEU A 161 10.53 -16.35 7.53
C LEU A 161 11.89 -16.77 6.98
N GLU A 162 11.88 -17.67 6.00
CA GLU A 162 13.05 -17.87 5.16
C GLU A 162 13.36 -16.57 4.40
N ALA A 163 14.53 -16.01 4.64
CA ALA A 163 14.88 -14.69 4.13
C ALA A 163 16.36 -14.60 3.79
N VAL A 164 16.65 -13.79 2.78
CA VAL A 164 17.99 -13.49 2.28
C VAL A 164 18.44 -12.12 2.82
N ARG A 165 19.73 -11.99 3.13
CA ARG A 165 20.30 -10.73 3.59
C ARG A 165 20.36 -9.72 2.44
N LEU A 166 19.80 -8.54 2.63
CA LEU A 166 19.95 -7.40 1.72
C LEU A 166 21.44 -7.09 1.47
N GLY A 167 21.79 -6.81 0.22
CA GLY A 167 23.18 -6.53 -0.21
C GLY A 167 24.04 -7.78 -0.36
N SER A 168 23.52 -8.99 -0.26
CA SER A 168 24.21 -10.22 -0.64
C SER A 168 24.03 -10.52 -2.13
N ALA A 169 24.88 -11.37 -2.70
CA ALA A 169 24.78 -11.82 -4.09
C ALA A 169 23.42 -12.48 -4.40
N ASP A 170 22.91 -13.28 -3.45
CA ASP A 170 21.61 -13.94 -3.58
C ASP A 170 20.44 -12.94 -3.60
N ALA A 171 20.55 -11.85 -2.81
CA ALA A 171 19.55 -10.76 -2.84
C ALA A 171 19.58 -10.02 -4.18
N ASP A 172 20.77 -9.75 -4.71
CA ASP A 172 20.94 -9.11 -6.01
C ASP A 172 20.40 -9.99 -7.14
N GLU A 173 20.62 -11.31 -7.07
CA GLU A 173 20.04 -12.26 -8.03
C GLU A 173 18.52 -12.27 -7.95
N ALA A 174 17.95 -12.29 -6.73
CA ALA A 174 16.51 -12.25 -6.53
C ALA A 174 15.89 -10.96 -7.12
N LEU A 175 16.54 -9.80 -6.94
CA LEU A 175 16.09 -8.52 -7.51
C LEU A 175 16.15 -8.53 -9.04
N ARG A 176 17.25 -9.05 -9.64
CA ARG A 176 17.36 -9.17 -11.11
C ARG A 176 16.33 -10.11 -11.72
N ALA A 177 15.95 -11.16 -10.99
CA ALA A 177 14.99 -12.15 -11.47
C ALA A 177 13.53 -11.77 -11.21
N ALA A 178 13.27 -10.75 -10.37
CA ALA A 178 11.92 -10.41 -9.93
C ALA A 178 11.08 -9.79 -11.06
N ASP A 179 9.83 -10.23 -11.15
CA ASP A 179 8.77 -9.57 -11.92
C ASP A 179 8.12 -8.48 -11.08
N VAL A 180 8.00 -8.74 -9.78
CA VAL A 180 7.42 -7.81 -8.80
C VAL A 180 8.37 -7.65 -7.62
N VAL A 181 8.65 -6.39 -7.26
CA VAL A 181 9.37 -6.04 -6.04
C VAL A 181 8.44 -5.30 -5.11
N VAL A 182 8.30 -5.78 -3.87
CA VAL A 182 7.49 -5.11 -2.84
C VAL A 182 8.42 -4.55 -1.77
N CYS A 183 8.38 -3.24 -1.54
CA CYS A 183 9.06 -2.56 -0.43
C CYS A 183 8.05 -2.24 0.67
N ALA A 184 8.22 -2.88 1.82
CA ALA A 184 7.35 -2.73 2.99
C ALA A 184 8.18 -2.63 4.26
N THR A 185 9.03 -1.60 4.34
CA THR A 185 10.01 -1.38 5.42
C THR A 185 9.75 -0.08 6.16
N SER A 186 10.48 0.13 7.24
CA SER A 186 10.57 1.42 7.94
C SER A 186 11.87 2.18 7.59
N ALA A 187 12.42 1.93 6.41
CA ALA A 187 13.65 2.59 5.96
C ALA A 187 13.42 4.08 5.70
N ARG A 188 14.47 4.86 5.87
CA ARG A 188 14.51 6.30 5.56
C ARG A 188 15.41 6.63 4.37
N SER A 189 16.05 5.61 3.80
CA SER A 189 16.93 5.70 2.64
C SER A 189 16.71 4.50 1.73
N PRO A 190 17.09 4.57 0.44
CA PRO A 190 16.88 3.48 -0.52
C PRO A 190 17.36 2.13 0.01
N VAL A 191 16.55 1.09 -0.21
CA VAL A 191 16.76 -0.23 0.40
C VAL A 191 17.55 -1.18 -0.49
N PHE A 192 17.69 -0.86 -1.78
CA PHE A 192 18.50 -1.61 -2.76
C PHE A 192 18.97 -0.69 -3.89
N ASP A 193 19.92 -1.14 -4.67
CA ASP A 193 20.35 -0.51 -5.92
C ASP A 193 19.36 -0.84 -7.05
N SER A 194 18.63 0.14 -7.51
CA SER A 194 17.62 -0.06 -8.55
C SER A 194 18.17 -0.41 -9.93
N SER A 195 19.47 -0.25 -10.17
CA SER A 195 20.13 -0.70 -11.41
C SER A 195 20.07 -2.23 -11.60
N LEU A 196 19.78 -2.96 -10.52
CA LEU A 196 19.55 -4.41 -10.56
C LEU A 196 18.23 -4.81 -11.21
N LEU A 197 17.24 -3.89 -11.24
CA LEU A 197 15.90 -4.20 -11.75
C LEU A 197 15.86 -4.17 -13.28
N ARG A 198 15.12 -5.11 -13.83
CA ARG A 198 14.78 -5.17 -15.26
C ARG A 198 13.89 -3.99 -15.66
N ASP A 199 13.88 -3.67 -16.94
CA ASP A 199 13.06 -2.58 -17.48
C ASP A 199 11.55 -2.89 -17.50
N ASP A 200 11.15 -4.15 -17.34
CA ASP A 200 9.75 -4.57 -17.23
C ASP A 200 9.33 -4.89 -15.78
N ALA A 201 10.16 -4.56 -14.79
CA ALA A 201 9.86 -4.83 -13.38
C ALA A 201 8.72 -3.93 -12.86
N VAL A 202 7.87 -4.53 -12.03
CA VAL A 202 6.82 -3.81 -11.30
C VAL A 202 7.26 -3.65 -9.85
N VAL A 203 7.26 -2.41 -9.34
CA VAL A 203 7.70 -2.09 -7.98
C VAL A 203 6.53 -1.48 -7.18
N VAL A 204 6.31 -1.99 -5.99
CA VAL A 204 5.34 -1.47 -5.02
C VAL A 204 6.10 -0.96 -3.81
N ALA A 205 5.91 0.30 -3.41
CA ALA A 205 6.54 0.89 -2.23
C ALA A 205 5.49 1.47 -1.28
N VAL A 206 5.39 0.89 -0.08
CA VAL A 206 4.35 1.24 0.91
C VAL A 206 4.90 1.60 2.29
N GLY A 207 6.21 1.50 2.50
CA GLY A 207 6.80 1.63 3.84
C GLY A 207 6.93 3.06 4.32
N SER A 208 7.22 4.01 3.42
CA SER A 208 7.35 5.43 3.75
C SER A 208 6.03 6.18 3.49
N HIS A 209 5.64 7.03 4.45
CA HIS A 209 4.52 7.98 4.38
C HIS A 209 4.90 9.33 5.01
N GLU A 210 6.20 9.61 5.05
CA GLU A 210 6.81 10.85 5.54
C GLU A 210 7.60 11.48 4.37
N PRO A 211 7.55 12.82 4.17
CA PRO A 211 8.16 13.46 3.01
C PRO A 211 9.68 13.41 2.97
N ASP A 212 10.33 13.09 4.10
CA ASP A 212 11.78 13.00 4.29
C ASP A 212 12.31 11.56 4.39
N ALA A 213 11.49 10.56 4.10
CA ALA A 213 11.86 9.15 4.16
C ALA A 213 11.48 8.43 2.86
N ARG A 214 12.36 7.58 2.34
CA ARG A 214 12.13 6.83 1.09
C ARG A 214 12.67 5.40 1.16
N GLU A 215 12.08 4.52 0.37
CA GLU A 215 12.55 3.15 0.15
C GLU A 215 13.24 2.99 -1.22
N LEU A 216 12.92 3.86 -2.18
CA LEU A 216 13.40 3.81 -3.56
C LEU A 216 14.38 4.97 -3.85
N ASP A 217 15.28 4.74 -4.77
CA ASP A 217 16.20 5.77 -5.23
C ASP A 217 15.62 6.62 -6.37
N ALA A 218 16.15 7.81 -6.55
CA ALA A 218 15.72 8.74 -7.59
C ALA A 218 15.94 8.21 -9.02
N PRO A 219 17.03 7.50 -9.35
CA PRO A 219 17.23 6.90 -10.67
C PRO A 219 16.11 5.96 -11.10
N LEU A 220 15.52 5.17 -10.18
CA LEU A 220 14.37 4.33 -10.50
C LEU A 220 13.15 5.18 -10.84
N LEU A 221 12.83 6.17 -10.01
CA LEU A 221 11.66 7.01 -10.23
C LEU A 221 11.79 7.83 -11.53
N GLY A 222 13.01 8.24 -11.88
CA GLY A 222 13.27 8.99 -13.12
C GLY A 222 13.11 8.17 -14.40
N ARG A 223 13.26 6.83 -14.36
CA ARG A 223 13.09 5.96 -15.53
C ARG A 223 11.79 5.18 -15.56
N ALA A 224 10.99 5.20 -14.48
CA ALA A 224 9.76 4.45 -14.35
C ALA A 224 8.52 5.26 -14.75
N ILE A 225 7.41 4.58 -15.01
CA ILE A 225 6.08 5.17 -14.85
C ILE A 225 5.75 5.16 -13.36
N VAL A 226 5.59 6.34 -12.75
CA VAL A 226 5.33 6.48 -11.32
C VAL A 226 3.85 6.69 -11.10
N VAL A 227 3.19 5.67 -10.56
CA VAL A 227 1.77 5.66 -10.22
C VAL A 227 1.62 5.99 -8.73
N VAL A 228 0.72 6.91 -8.42
CA VAL A 228 0.40 7.35 -7.07
C VAL A 228 -1.10 7.27 -6.82
N GLU A 229 -1.51 7.21 -5.57
CA GLU A 229 -2.93 7.19 -5.21
C GLU A 229 -3.64 8.47 -5.67
N ASP A 230 -3.07 9.62 -5.31
CA ASP A 230 -3.44 10.98 -5.68
C ASP A 230 -2.17 11.85 -5.74
N VAL A 231 -2.09 12.72 -6.75
CA VAL A 231 -0.89 13.54 -6.99
C VAL A 231 -0.65 14.54 -5.86
N ALA A 232 -1.69 15.24 -5.38
CA ALA A 232 -1.54 16.24 -4.33
C ALA A 232 -1.10 15.59 -3.00
N THR A 233 -1.64 14.42 -2.69
CA THR A 233 -1.26 13.64 -1.51
C THR A 233 0.18 13.12 -1.62
N ALA A 234 0.57 12.62 -2.79
CA ALA A 234 1.93 12.15 -3.02
C ALA A 234 2.97 13.26 -2.86
N LEU A 235 2.70 14.45 -3.39
CA LEU A 235 3.58 15.62 -3.27
C LEU A 235 3.73 16.12 -1.83
N ARG A 236 2.78 15.80 -0.94
CA ARG A 236 2.80 16.17 0.48
C ARG A 236 3.44 15.12 1.37
N GLU A 237 3.26 13.82 1.07
CA GLU A 237 3.50 12.74 2.02
C GLU A 237 4.42 11.62 1.51
N ALA A 238 4.58 11.48 0.18
CA ALA A 238 5.36 10.40 -0.40
C ALA A 238 6.83 10.78 -0.55
N GLY A 239 7.65 10.51 0.45
CA GLY A 239 9.05 10.90 0.44
C GLY A 239 9.84 10.34 -0.75
N ASP A 240 9.52 9.15 -1.26
CA ASP A 240 10.11 8.63 -2.49
C ASP A 240 9.91 9.60 -3.66
N VAL A 241 8.71 10.16 -3.80
CA VAL A 241 8.35 11.12 -4.85
C VAL A 241 8.94 12.50 -4.55
N VAL A 242 8.73 13.01 -3.32
CA VAL A 242 9.16 14.36 -2.91
C VAL A 242 10.68 14.53 -3.08
N LEU A 243 11.45 13.56 -2.60
CA LEU A 243 12.92 13.60 -2.69
C LEU A 243 13.41 13.43 -4.13
N ALA A 244 12.78 12.56 -4.92
CA ALA A 244 13.16 12.38 -6.32
C ALA A 244 12.87 13.63 -7.17
N ILE A 245 11.79 14.36 -6.88
CA ILE A 245 11.50 15.67 -7.51
C ILE A 245 12.56 16.70 -7.08
N ALA A 246 12.91 16.74 -5.81
CA ALA A 246 13.94 17.67 -5.30
C ALA A 246 15.33 17.38 -5.91
N GLU A 247 15.62 16.14 -6.27
CA GLU A 247 16.84 15.69 -6.96
C GLU A 247 16.75 15.87 -8.51
N GLY A 248 15.62 16.31 -9.04
CA GLY A 248 15.42 16.57 -10.46
C GLY A 248 15.23 15.30 -11.31
N ALA A 249 14.90 14.16 -10.69
CA ALA A 249 14.71 12.89 -11.40
C ALA A 249 13.34 12.80 -12.10
N LEU A 250 12.32 13.46 -11.55
CA LEU A 250 10.96 13.57 -12.15
C LEU A 250 10.31 14.88 -11.74
N THR A 251 9.16 15.19 -12.35
CA THR A 251 8.33 16.35 -12.02
C THR A 251 6.93 15.90 -11.57
N ALA A 252 6.14 16.80 -11.00
CA ALA A 252 4.75 16.49 -10.63
C ALA A 252 3.89 16.08 -11.85
N ALA A 253 4.22 16.53 -13.05
CA ALA A 253 3.50 16.19 -14.28
C ALA A 253 3.77 14.75 -14.76
N ASP A 254 4.83 14.10 -14.27
CA ASP A 254 5.18 12.72 -14.61
C ASP A 254 4.41 11.70 -13.75
N LEU A 255 3.69 12.17 -12.70
CA LEU A 255 2.94 11.29 -11.80
C LEU A 255 1.60 10.87 -12.43
N VAL A 256 1.31 9.58 -12.39
CA VAL A 256 0.07 9.00 -12.91
C VAL A 256 -0.85 8.65 -11.74
N PRO A 257 -2.09 9.19 -11.69
CA PRO A 257 -3.09 8.74 -10.72
C PRO A 257 -3.41 7.24 -10.88
N VAL A 258 -3.56 6.52 -9.78
CA VAL A 258 -3.89 5.09 -9.79
C VAL A 258 -5.15 4.78 -10.57
N ARG A 259 -6.14 5.67 -10.52
CA ARG A 259 -7.38 5.56 -11.27
C ARG A 259 -7.13 5.45 -12.77
N ASP A 260 -6.22 6.25 -13.32
CA ASP A 260 -5.97 6.31 -14.75
C ASP A 260 -5.35 5.00 -15.27
N LEU A 261 -4.46 4.38 -14.48
CA LEU A 261 -3.92 3.06 -14.83
C LEU A 261 -4.98 1.96 -14.70
N VAL A 262 -5.76 1.93 -13.61
CA VAL A 262 -6.77 0.89 -13.35
C VAL A 262 -7.94 0.95 -14.33
N THR A 263 -8.31 2.15 -14.79
CA THR A 263 -9.37 2.33 -15.81
C THR A 263 -8.88 2.14 -17.24
N GLY A 264 -7.56 2.10 -17.46
CA GLY A 264 -6.94 2.00 -18.80
C GLY A 264 -6.84 3.33 -19.52
N ALA A 265 -7.10 4.47 -18.88
CA ALA A 265 -6.85 5.80 -19.43
C ALA A 265 -5.37 6.02 -19.74
N VAL A 266 -4.50 5.45 -18.90
CA VAL A 266 -3.06 5.32 -19.16
C VAL A 266 -2.74 3.83 -19.31
N PRO A 267 -2.16 3.39 -20.43
CA PRO A 267 -1.77 2.00 -20.62
C PRO A 267 -0.58 1.63 -19.69
N PRO A 268 -0.46 0.35 -19.25
CA PRO A 268 0.72 -0.10 -18.55
C PRO A 268 1.97 0.01 -19.45
N PRO A 269 3.15 0.33 -18.89
CA PRO A 269 4.39 0.41 -19.66
C PRO A 269 4.81 -0.97 -20.17
N ALA A 270 5.47 -1.00 -21.34
CA ALA A 270 6.03 -2.21 -21.94
C ALA A 270 7.57 -2.24 -21.91
N ASP A 271 8.21 -1.08 -21.77
CA ASP A 271 9.65 -0.87 -22.02
C ASP A 271 10.37 -0.12 -20.88
N ARG A 272 9.68 0.07 -19.75
CA ARG A 272 10.24 0.73 -18.55
C ARG A 272 9.55 0.21 -17.29
N PRO A 273 10.18 0.33 -16.11
CA PRO A 273 9.57 -0.12 -14.87
C PRO A 273 8.27 0.65 -14.57
N LEU A 274 7.37 -0.02 -13.85
CA LEU A 274 6.24 0.62 -13.20
C LEU A 274 6.50 0.67 -11.69
N VAL A 275 6.36 1.85 -11.10
CA VAL A 275 6.43 2.04 -9.65
C VAL A 275 5.06 2.47 -9.15
N PHE A 276 4.45 1.72 -8.23
CA PHE A 276 3.30 2.19 -7.47
C PHE A 276 3.78 2.63 -6.08
N LYS A 277 3.62 3.92 -5.78
CA LYS A 277 3.90 4.49 -4.46
C LYS A 277 2.61 4.79 -3.72
N SER A 278 2.43 4.16 -2.55
CA SER A 278 1.29 4.35 -1.67
C SER A 278 1.72 4.99 -0.34
N VAL A 279 0.89 5.89 0.17
CA VAL A 279 0.96 6.47 1.52
C VAL A 279 -0.28 6.13 2.34
N GLY A 280 -1.28 5.51 1.70
CA GLY A 280 -2.56 5.13 2.27
C GLY A 280 -3.54 6.28 2.37
N MET A 281 -4.70 6.16 1.73
CA MET A 281 -5.78 7.14 1.75
C MET A 281 -7.04 6.57 2.39
N SER A 282 -7.90 7.44 2.87
CA SER A 282 -9.08 7.07 3.67
C SER A 282 -10.12 6.30 2.87
N TRP A 283 -10.28 6.62 1.57
CA TRP A 283 -11.23 5.94 0.67
C TRP A 283 -10.98 4.42 0.57
N GLN A 284 -9.73 3.99 0.71
CA GLN A 284 -9.37 2.56 0.65
C GLN A 284 -9.98 1.80 1.83
N ASP A 285 -9.90 2.39 3.02
CA ASP A 285 -10.51 1.82 4.22
C ASP A 285 -12.03 1.76 4.07
N LEU A 286 -12.66 2.84 3.53
CA LEU A 286 -14.12 2.90 3.33
C LEU A 286 -14.61 1.84 2.34
N VAL A 287 -13.95 1.72 1.19
CA VAL A 287 -14.34 0.76 0.14
C VAL A 287 -14.27 -0.67 0.65
N VAL A 288 -13.19 -1.02 1.34
CA VAL A 288 -13.01 -2.39 1.86
C VAL A 288 -13.93 -2.65 3.05
N ALA A 289 -14.14 -1.66 3.95
CA ALA A 289 -15.08 -1.80 5.07
C ALA A 289 -16.52 -1.98 4.61
N ALA A 290 -16.96 -1.25 3.57
CA ALA A 290 -18.28 -1.44 2.98
C ALA A 290 -18.43 -2.85 2.40
N ALA A 291 -17.42 -3.34 1.66
CA ALA A 291 -17.42 -4.70 1.10
C ALA A 291 -17.45 -5.79 2.19
N VAL A 292 -16.74 -5.60 3.30
CA VAL A 292 -16.81 -6.52 4.47
C VAL A 292 -18.24 -6.58 5.02
N VAL A 293 -18.87 -5.42 5.24
CA VAL A 293 -20.22 -5.35 5.82
C VAL A 293 -21.29 -5.93 4.88
N GLU A 294 -21.10 -5.87 3.57
CA GLU A 294 -22.01 -6.43 2.57
C GLU A 294 -21.85 -7.95 2.41
N SER A 295 -20.66 -8.49 2.72
CA SER A 295 -20.38 -9.93 2.57
C SER A 295 -20.69 -10.74 3.83
N ASP A 296 -20.81 -10.09 5.00
CA ASP A 296 -21.19 -10.70 6.30
C ASP A 296 -22.73 -10.71 6.49
#